data_8e6b46e7896895730ac1621cb276a0af
#
_entry.id   8e6b46e7896895730ac1621cb276a0af
#
_cell.length_a   1.000
_cell.length_b   1.000
_cell.length_c   1.000
_cell.angle_alpha   90.00
_cell.angle_beta   90.00
_cell.angle_gamma   90.00
#
_symmetry.space_group_name_H-M   'P 1'
#
loop_
_entity.id
_entity.type
_entity.pdbx_description
1 polymer ?
#
loop_
_entity_poly.entity_id
_entity_poly.type
_entity_poly.pdbx_seq_one_letter_code
_entity_poly.pdbx_strand_id
1 'polypeptide(L)'
;MSTDQSVIVWGEVLIDRFPDGDQLGGAPANCAFHIGQAGGWARLVSRVGDDADGRWVIDRLADHVDTSLVQLDPERATGEVQVTLDERGDARYRLVPDRAWERIACTASAVEAIREAGVFIYGTLAQRTGPGLATWIVASEVARAGCLRVCDLNLRPGDGAGAAILPAIEAADLLKINDKELAALGAWFGWPDPIAALRERPRIIAVTHGAEGSTLYGPTGVIEVPAERAGSGGDSVGCGDAYLAILVHGLTLGWDLETSGRAAARWAARVAGVRGATPLFSDEEIEDLLELA
;
A
#
# COMPACT_ATOMS: atom_id res chain seq x y z
N MET A 1 7.72 17.97 13.76
CA MET A 1 8.06 17.43 12.42
C MET A 1 7.57 18.41 11.39
N SER A 2 8.32 18.67 10.31
CA SER A 2 7.85 19.58 9.26
C SER A 2 6.70 18.89 8.50
N THR A 3 5.71 19.66 8.04
CA THR A 3 4.58 19.16 7.23
C THR A 3 5.03 18.45 5.95
N ASP A 4 6.24 18.71 5.48
CA ASP A 4 6.85 18.11 4.29
C ASP A 4 7.16 16.60 4.43
N GLN A 5 7.17 16.05 5.65
CA GLN A 5 7.47 14.64 5.91
C GLN A 5 6.21 13.81 6.23
N SER A 6 5.01 14.43 6.26
CA SER A 6 3.79 13.68 6.54
C SER A 6 3.37 12.83 5.35
N VAL A 7 3.06 11.56 5.62
CA VAL A 7 2.56 10.60 4.64
C VAL A 7 1.09 10.36 4.90
N ILE A 8 0.23 10.70 3.94
CA ILE A 8 -1.18 10.33 3.96
C ILE A 8 -1.36 9.07 3.13
N VAL A 9 -1.97 8.06 3.74
CA VAL A 9 -2.28 6.80 3.07
C VAL A 9 -3.81 6.68 2.98
N TRP A 10 -4.32 6.55 1.75
CA TRP A 10 -5.75 6.47 1.45
C TRP A 10 -6.12 5.08 0.97
N GLY A 11 -7.07 4.44 1.61
CA GLY A 11 -7.63 3.20 1.12
C GLY A 11 -8.22 2.31 2.20
N GLU A 12 -8.39 1.05 1.85
CA GLU A 12 -9.03 0.06 2.71
C GLU A 12 -8.16 -0.33 3.91
N VAL A 13 -8.85 -0.58 5.01
CA VAL A 13 -8.38 -1.39 6.12
C VAL A 13 -9.42 -2.45 6.40
N LEU A 14 -8.98 -3.66 6.70
CA LEU A 14 -9.85 -4.81 6.86
C LEU A 14 -9.22 -5.88 7.79
N ILE A 15 -9.98 -6.92 8.06
CA ILE A 15 -9.54 -8.06 8.84
C ILE A 15 -9.49 -9.28 7.93
N ASP A 16 -8.35 -9.92 7.87
CA ASP A 16 -8.20 -11.23 7.24
C ASP A 16 -8.59 -12.32 8.26
N ARG A 17 -9.74 -12.97 8.02
CA ARG A 17 -10.33 -14.01 8.87
C ARG A 17 -9.75 -15.36 8.51
N PHE A 18 -8.67 -15.76 9.18
CA PHE A 18 -8.10 -17.10 9.05
C PHE A 18 -8.76 -18.07 10.02
N PRO A 19 -8.76 -19.40 9.72
CA PRO A 19 -9.31 -20.40 10.64
C PRO A 19 -8.63 -20.46 12.02
N ASP A 20 -7.39 -20.00 12.09
CA ASP A 20 -6.53 -20.02 13.28
C ASP A 20 -6.33 -18.64 13.93
N GLY A 21 -7.03 -17.62 13.46
CA GLY A 21 -7.04 -16.29 14.09
C GLY A 21 -7.10 -15.14 13.08
N ASP A 22 -7.58 -14.01 13.55
CA ASP A 22 -7.74 -12.80 12.76
C ASP A 22 -6.42 -12.05 12.61
N GLN A 23 -6.18 -11.50 11.43
CA GLN A 23 -5.02 -10.67 11.13
C GLN A 23 -5.45 -9.32 10.56
N LEU A 24 -4.65 -8.28 10.82
CA LEU A 24 -4.82 -6.98 10.17
C LEU A 24 -4.50 -7.13 8.69
N GLY A 25 -5.34 -6.57 7.83
CA GLY A 25 -5.20 -6.57 6.38
C GLY A 25 -5.58 -5.23 5.77
N GLY A 26 -5.44 -5.16 4.46
CA GLY A 26 -5.60 -3.94 3.67
C GLY A 26 -4.25 -3.34 3.30
N ALA A 27 -3.92 -3.35 2.01
CA ALA A 27 -2.61 -2.90 1.53
C ALA A 27 -2.27 -1.46 1.98
N PRO A 28 -3.19 -0.47 1.93
CA PRO A 28 -2.92 0.86 2.45
C PRO A 28 -2.61 0.86 3.95
N ALA A 29 -3.35 0.09 4.75
CA ALA A 29 -3.12 0.00 6.19
C ALA A 29 -1.77 -0.66 6.50
N ASN A 30 -1.41 -1.73 5.78
CA ASN A 30 -0.12 -2.39 5.90
C ASN A 30 1.04 -1.43 5.56
N CYS A 31 0.89 -0.68 4.46
CA CYS A 31 1.88 0.32 4.06
C CYS A 31 2.04 1.41 5.14
N ALA A 32 0.93 1.97 5.66
CA ALA A 32 0.98 2.95 6.75
C ALA A 32 1.67 2.40 8.00
N PHE A 33 1.36 1.15 8.37
CA PHE A 33 1.97 0.46 9.51
C PHE A 33 3.50 0.37 9.37
N HIS A 34 4.01 -0.08 8.21
CA HIS A 34 5.45 -0.21 7.99
C HIS A 34 6.17 1.12 7.95
N ILE A 35 5.55 2.18 7.38
CA ILE A 35 6.10 3.53 7.45
C ILE A 35 6.24 3.99 8.89
N GLY A 36 5.20 3.79 9.71
CA GLY A 36 5.21 4.18 11.12
C GLY A 36 6.21 3.38 11.94
N GLN A 37 6.28 2.06 11.73
CA GLN A 37 7.27 1.20 12.39
C GLN A 37 8.71 1.60 12.04
N ALA A 38 8.96 2.07 10.82
CA ALA A 38 10.26 2.60 10.37
C ALA A 38 10.57 4.02 10.89
N GLY A 39 9.72 4.59 11.76
CA GLY A 39 9.90 5.93 12.32
C GLY A 39 9.32 7.07 11.49
N GLY A 40 8.63 6.78 10.40
CA GLY A 40 7.92 7.77 9.59
C GLY A 40 6.59 8.21 10.23
N TRP A 41 6.04 9.32 9.77
CA TRP A 41 4.74 9.79 10.24
C TRP A 41 3.65 9.49 9.20
N ALA A 42 2.97 8.35 9.37
CA ALA A 42 1.88 7.91 8.52
C ALA A 42 0.52 8.20 9.15
N ARG A 43 -0.41 8.75 8.37
CA ARG A 43 -1.81 9.01 8.74
C ARG A 43 -2.70 8.26 7.76
N LEU A 44 -3.61 7.43 8.29
CA LEU A 44 -4.50 6.61 7.48
C LEU A 44 -5.86 7.29 7.29
N VAL A 45 -6.21 7.57 6.03
CA VAL A 45 -7.56 7.96 5.63
C VAL A 45 -8.29 6.70 5.17
N SER A 46 -9.16 6.19 6.02
CA SER A 46 -9.94 4.98 5.78
C SER A 46 -11.30 5.08 6.44
N ARG A 47 -12.09 4.00 6.39
CA ARG A 47 -13.37 3.92 7.08
C ARG A 47 -13.62 2.50 7.58
N VAL A 48 -13.98 2.37 8.87
CA VAL A 48 -14.34 1.13 9.53
C VAL A 48 -15.76 1.22 10.08
N GLY A 49 -16.36 0.10 10.42
CA GLY A 49 -17.65 0.08 11.12
C GLY A 49 -17.55 0.65 12.53
N ASP A 50 -18.61 1.23 13.04
CA ASP A 50 -18.75 1.53 14.47
C ASP A 50 -19.08 0.23 15.22
N ASP A 51 -18.20 -0.75 15.14
CA ASP A 51 -18.33 -2.09 15.67
C ASP A 51 -17.07 -2.53 16.46
N ALA A 52 -17.07 -3.74 16.98
CA ALA A 52 -15.95 -4.28 17.75
C ALA A 52 -14.71 -4.48 16.86
N ASP A 53 -14.92 -4.85 15.60
CA ASP A 53 -13.87 -5.06 14.60
C ASP A 53 -13.19 -3.73 14.22
N GLY A 54 -13.97 -2.66 14.07
CA GLY A 54 -13.43 -1.34 13.80
C GLY A 54 -12.56 -0.81 14.94
N ARG A 55 -12.98 -1.01 16.17
CA ARG A 55 -12.18 -0.69 17.36
C ARG A 55 -10.90 -1.52 17.41
N TRP A 56 -10.99 -2.81 17.18
CA TRP A 56 -9.84 -3.71 17.13
C TRP A 56 -8.80 -3.27 16.07
N VAL A 57 -9.26 -2.88 14.88
CA VAL A 57 -8.38 -2.38 13.80
C VAL A 57 -7.68 -1.09 14.23
N ILE A 58 -8.41 -0.12 14.80
CA ILE A 58 -7.86 1.15 15.27
C ILE A 58 -6.81 0.91 16.34
N ASP A 59 -7.11 0.08 17.33
CA ASP A 59 -6.19 -0.24 18.43
C ASP A 59 -4.90 -0.91 17.94
N ARG A 60 -5.01 -1.80 16.92
CA ARG A 60 -3.85 -2.46 16.31
C ARG A 60 -2.92 -1.53 15.55
N LEU A 61 -3.45 -0.46 15.01
CA LEU A 61 -2.69 0.53 14.24
C LEU A 61 -2.11 1.65 15.09
N ALA A 62 -2.70 1.95 16.25
CA ALA A 62 -2.48 3.18 17.02
C ALA A 62 -1.02 3.43 17.44
N ASP A 63 -0.22 2.37 17.65
CA ASP A 63 1.18 2.51 18.06
C ASP A 63 2.10 2.98 16.92
N HIS A 64 1.68 2.79 15.67
CA HIS A 64 2.51 3.07 14.49
C HIS A 64 1.85 4.03 13.49
N VAL A 65 0.52 4.20 13.54
CA VAL A 65 -0.25 4.97 12.54
C VAL A 65 -1.14 5.99 13.25
N ASP A 66 -1.13 7.23 12.78
CA ASP A 66 -2.14 8.21 13.18
C ASP A 66 -3.49 7.83 12.54
N THR A 67 -4.38 7.31 13.37
CA THR A 67 -5.73 6.85 13.00
C THR A 67 -6.79 7.94 13.14
N SER A 68 -6.43 9.18 13.44
CA SER A 68 -7.38 10.29 13.64
C SER A 68 -8.25 10.62 12.42
N LEU A 69 -7.84 10.16 11.23
CA LEU A 69 -8.57 10.30 9.97
C LEU A 69 -9.35 9.04 9.57
N VAL A 70 -9.33 7.98 10.40
CA VAL A 70 -10.16 6.80 10.20
C VAL A 70 -11.59 7.11 10.60
N GLN A 71 -12.52 6.97 9.66
CA GLN A 71 -13.93 7.30 9.84
C GLN A 71 -14.69 6.11 10.43
N LEU A 72 -15.71 6.38 11.25
CA LEU A 72 -16.64 5.36 11.74
C LEU A 72 -17.91 5.36 10.88
N ASP A 73 -18.32 4.19 10.41
CA ASP A 73 -19.57 3.97 9.68
C ASP A 73 -20.62 3.37 10.61
N PRO A 74 -21.76 4.07 10.88
CA PRO A 74 -22.80 3.53 11.75
C PRO A 74 -23.68 2.47 11.07
N GLU A 75 -23.58 2.33 9.75
CA GLU A 75 -24.49 1.45 8.96
C GLU A 75 -23.78 0.22 8.39
N ARG A 76 -22.46 0.32 8.12
CA ARG A 76 -21.67 -0.73 7.48
C ARG A 76 -20.65 -1.29 8.44
N ALA A 77 -20.54 -2.61 8.42
CA ALA A 77 -19.52 -3.30 9.20
C ALA A 77 -18.10 -3.02 8.67
N THR A 78 -17.14 -3.21 9.55
CA THR A 78 -15.70 -3.19 9.22
C THR A 78 -15.39 -4.17 8.09
N GLY A 79 -14.41 -3.81 7.26
CA GLY A 79 -13.96 -4.62 6.14
C GLY A 79 -13.43 -5.98 6.59
N GLU A 80 -13.75 -7.03 5.84
CA GLU A 80 -13.21 -8.36 6.10
C GLU A 80 -12.94 -9.14 4.81
N VAL A 81 -11.92 -9.97 4.86
CA VAL A 81 -11.63 -11.01 3.90
C VAL A 81 -11.75 -12.37 4.60
N GLN A 82 -12.58 -13.23 4.07
CA GLN A 82 -12.70 -14.60 4.57
C GLN A 82 -11.65 -15.47 3.88
N VAL A 83 -10.80 -16.09 4.68
CA VAL A 83 -9.77 -16.99 4.19
C VAL A 83 -10.17 -18.43 4.52
N THR A 84 -10.28 -19.23 3.46
CA THR A 84 -10.58 -20.68 3.59
C THR A 84 -9.43 -21.45 2.95
N LEU A 85 -9.11 -22.61 3.52
CA LEU A 85 -8.14 -23.52 2.92
C LEU A 85 -8.88 -24.53 2.06
N ASP A 86 -8.41 -24.77 0.85
CA ASP A 86 -8.95 -25.83 0.02
C ASP A 86 -8.37 -27.20 0.40
N GLU A 87 -8.79 -28.28 -0.28
CA GLU A 87 -8.37 -29.65 0.01
C GLU A 87 -6.84 -29.89 -0.08
N ARG A 88 -6.12 -28.98 -0.75
CA ARG A 88 -4.66 -29.02 -0.89
C ARG A 88 -3.95 -28.15 0.15
N GLY A 89 -4.72 -27.40 0.99
CA GLY A 89 -4.20 -26.44 1.94
C GLY A 89 -3.93 -25.06 1.34
N ASP A 90 -4.31 -24.80 0.07
CA ASP A 90 -4.14 -23.51 -0.55
C ASP A 90 -5.19 -22.52 -0.05
N ALA A 91 -4.75 -21.31 0.28
CA ALA A 91 -5.62 -20.26 0.80
C ALA A 91 -6.48 -19.64 -0.33
N ARG A 92 -7.79 -19.57 -0.09
CA ARG A 92 -8.76 -18.88 -0.93
C ARG A 92 -9.28 -17.66 -0.19
N TYR A 93 -9.12 -16.49 -0.81
CA TYR A 93 -9.50 -15.19 -0.26
C TYR A 93 -10.84 -14.74 -0.86
N ARG A 94 -11.81 -14.44 0.00
CA ARG A 94 -13.10 -13.89 -0.40
C ARG A 94 -13.32 -12.54 0.28
N LEU A 95 -13.14 -11.48 -0.47
CA LEU A 95 -13.46 -10.14 0.00
C LEU A 95 -14.97 -9.98 0.17
N VAL A 96 -15.42 -9.60 1.36
CA VAL A 96 -16.84 -9.40 1.64
C VAL A 96 -17.26 -8.01 1.17
N PRO A 97 -18.29 -7.91 0.31
CA PRO A 97 -18.71 -6.62 -0.25
C PRO A 97 -19.55 -5.79 0.74
N ASP A 98 -19.83 -4.53 0.35
CA ASP A 98 -20.63 -3.55 1.07
C ASP A 98 -20.11 -3.29 2.49
N ARG A 99 -18.82 -3.05 2.60
CA ARG A 99 -18.14 -2.72 3.84
C ARG A 99 -17.82 -1.23 3.94
N ALA A 100 -17.52 -0.78 5.16
CA ALA A 100 -17.30 0.63 5.48
C ALA A 100 -16.25 1.30 4.57
N TRP A 101 -15.12 0.65 4.30
CA TRP A 101 -14.04 1.18 3.46
C TRP A 101 -14.47 1.48 1.99
N GLU A 102 -15.56 0.90 1.50
CA GLU A 102 -16.11 1.24 0.18
C GLU A 102 -16.79 2.63 0.14
N ARG A 103 -16.84 3.31 1.28
CA ARG A 103 -17.50 4.61 1.50
C ARG A 103 -16.58 5.62 2.21
N ILE A 104 -15.27 5.53 2.00
CA ILE A 104 -14.34 6.55 2.50
C ILE A 104 -14.79 7.91 1.99
N ALA A 105 -15.00 8.85 2.90
CA ALA A 105 -15.43 10.21 2.55
C ALA A 105 -14.23 11.17 2.54
N CYS A 106 -14.22 12.12 1.62
CA CYS A 106 -13.26 13.21 1.60
C CYS A 106 -13.72 14.30 2.57
N THR A 107 -13.50 14.05 3.90
CA THR A 107 -13.89 15.00 4.97
C THR A 107 -13.02 16.26 4.94
N ALA A 108 -13.46 17.34 5.60
CA ALA A 108 -12.67 18.56 5.69
C ALA A 108 -11.28 18.31 6.31
N SER A 109 -11.19 17.46 7.35
CA SER A 109 -9.93 17.08 7.98
C SER A 109 -9.03 16.24 7.04
N ALA A 110 -9.61 15.34 6.25
CA ALA A 110 -8.85 14.60 5.24
C ALA A 110 -8.33 15.53 4.13
N VAL A 111 -9.16 16.46 3.65
CA VAL A 111 -8.76 17.48 2.65
C VAL A 111 -7.59 18.31 3.16
N GLU A 112 -7.67 18.80 4.40
CA GLU A 112 -6.59 19.61 5.01
C GLU A 112 -5.30 18.80 5.12
N ALA A 113 -5.39 17.58 5.65
CA ALA A 113 -4.25 16.68 5.78
C ALA A 113 -3.58 16.36 4.43
N ILE A 114 -4.36 16.04 3.38
CA ILE A 114 -3.84 15.75 2.04
C ILE A 114 -3.19 16.99 1.42
N ARG A 115 -3.79 18.17 1.63
CA ARG A 115 -3.23 19.44 1.11
C ARG A 115 -1.86 19.75 1.69
N GLU A 116 -1.61 19.37 2.94
CA GLU A 116 -0.35 19.61 3.64
C GLU A 116 0.67 18.48 3.48
N ALA A 117 0.25 17.34 2.95
CA ALA A 117 1.09 16.15 2.86
C ALA A 117 2.30 16.34 1.94
N GLY A 118 3.43 15.76 2.34
CA GLY A 118 4.59 15.56 1.48
C GLY A 118 4.41 14.37 0.55
N VAL A 119 3.67 13.34 1.02
CA VAL A 119 3.38 12.12 0.25
C VAL A 119 1.90 11.76 0.37
N PHE A 120 1.30 11.33 -0.74
CA PHE A 120 -0.06 10.80 -0.81
C PHE A 120 -0.05 9.42 -1.48
N ILE A 121 -0.25 8.37 -0.68
CA ILE A 121 -0.26 6.97 -1.13
C ILE A 121 -1.70 6.50 -1.27
N TYR A 122 -2.00 5.77 -2.33
CA TYR A 122 -3.31 5.16 -2.57
C TYR A 122 -3.17 3.88 -3.40
N GLY A 123 -4.15 2.98 -3.25
CA GLY A 123 -4.32 1.81 -4.09
C GLY A 123 -5.45 2.00 -5.11
N THR A 124 -5.99 0.90 -5.64
CA THR A 124 -7.12 0.92 -6.57
C THR A 124 -8.38 0.26 -6.01
N LEU A 125 -8.25 -0.53 -4.94
CA LEU A 125 -9.37 -1.31 -4.40
C LEU A 125 -10.48 -0.42 -3.81
N ALA A 126 -10.13 0.62 -3.04
CA ALA A 126 -11.12 1.54 -2.47
C ALA A 126 -11.83 2.39 -3.52
N GLN A 127 -11.27 2.52 -4.74
CA GLN A 127 -11.84 3.24 -5.87
C GLN A 127 -12.66 2.36 -6.82
N ARG A 128 -12.81 1.05 -6.55
CA ARG A 128 -13.54 0.13 -7.45
C ARG A 128 -15.04 0.44 -7.57
N THR A 129 -15.63 1.15 -6.60
CA THR A 129 -17.02 1.59 -6.64
C THR A 129 -17.14 3.02 -7.16
N GLY A 130 -18.26 3.36 -7.78
CA GLY A 130 -18.49 4.73 -8.27
C GLY A 130 -18.32 5.80 -7.18
N PRO A 131 -18.92 5.65 -5.99
CA PRO A 131 -18.71 6.57 -4.86
C PRO A 131 -17.24 6.62 -4.40
N GLY A 132 -16.55 5.46 -4.29
CA GLY A 132 -15.15 5.42 -3.90
C GLY A 132 -14.23 6.14 -4.90
N LEU A 133 -14.46 5.93 -6.20
CA LEU A 133 -13.73 6.65 -7.26
C LEU A 133 -13.97 8.16 -7.19
N ALA A 134 -15.23 8.60 -7.05
CA ALA A 134 -15.56 10.01 -7.00
C ALA A 134 -14.89 10.73 -5.81
N THR A 135 -14.88 10.13 -4.62
CA THR A 135 -14.23 10.72 -3.44
C THR A 135 -12.71 10.71 -3.55
N TRP A 136 -12.12 9.66 -4.13
CA TRP A 136 -10.68 9.62 -4.38
C TRP A 136 -10.25 10.67 -5.42
N ILE A 137 -11.00 10.91 -6.49
CA ILE A 137 -10.71 11.97 -7.46
C ILE A 137 -10.58 13.31 -6.73
N VAL A 138 -11.56 13.67 -5.90
CA VAL A 138 -11.50 14.90 -5.08
C VAL A 138 -10.26 14.91 -4.19
N ALA A 139 -9.96 13.81 -3.51
CA ALA A 139 -8.79 13.68 -2.65
C ALA A 139 -7.47 13.88 -3.43
N SER A 140 -7.37 13.29 -4.63
CA SER A 140 -6.16 13.38 -5.46
C SER A 140 -5.95 14.79 -6.03
N GLU A 141 -7.00 15.53 -6.30
CA GLU A 141 -6.94 16.91 -6.83
C GLU A 141 -6.50 17.94 -5.77
N VAL A 142 -6.73 17.66 -4.48
CA VAL A 142 -6.34 18.60 -3.40
C VAL A 142 -4.90 18.47 -2.97
N ALA A 143 -4.21 17.40 -3.35
CA ALA A 143 -2.78 17.23 -3.08
C ALA A 143 -1.97 18.36 -3.72
N ARG A 144 -1.15 19.05 -2.91
CA ARG A 144 -0.38 20.24 -3.37
C ARG A 144 0.62 19.91 -4.46
N ALA A 145 1.04 20.92 -5.20
CA ALA A 145 2.20 20.81 -6.08
C ALA A 145 3.45 20.46 -5.26
N GLY A 146 4.18 19.41 -5.67
CA GLY A 146 5.33 18.89 -4.93
C GLY A 146 5.02 17.78 -3.94
N CYS A 147 3.75 17.45 -3.66
CA CYS A 147 3.38 16.21 -3.00
C CYS A 147 3.72 15.01 -3.91
N LEU A 148 4.46 14.04 -3.39
CA LEU A 148 4.75 12.79 -4.10
C LEU A 148 3.49 11.91 -4.08
N ARG A 149 2.85 11.73 -5.23
CA ARG A 149 1.68 10.87 -5.39
C ARG A 149 2.14 9.45 -5.72
N VAL A 150 1.75 8.49 -4.89
CA VAL A 150 2.20 7.11 -4.97
C VAL A 150 1.00 6.19 -5.18
N CYS A 151 1.01 5.43 -6.25
CA CYS A 151 0.01 4.40 -6.53
C CYS A 151 0.60 3.00 -6.29
N ASP A 152 0.00 2.24 -5.36
CA ASP A 152 0.15 0.78 -5.32
C ASP A 152 -1.01 0.18 -6.13
N LEU A 153 -0.72 -0.36 -7.30
CA LEU A 153 -1.79 -0.85 -8.17
C LEU A 153 -2.58 -1.99 -7.51
N ASN A 154 -1.87 -2.94 -6.96
CA ASN A 154 -2.36 -4.03 -6.10
C ASN A 154 -3.70 -4.64 -6.58
N LEU A 155 -3.73 -5.05 -7.85
CA LEU A 155 -4.91 -5.61 -8.50
C LEU A 155 -5.37 -6.91 -7.85
N ARG A 156 -6.67 -7.06 -7.71
CA ARG A 156 -7.28 -8.29 -7.21
C ARG A 156 -7.77 -9.17 -8.37
N PRO A 157 -7.77 -10.50 -8.22
CA PRO A 157 -8.34 -11.39 -9.23
C PRO A 157 -9.78 -10.98 -9.57
N GLY A 158 -10.04 -10.74 -10.86
CA GLY A 158 -11.36 -10.35 -11.35
C GLY A 158 -11.61 -8.84 -11.46
N ASP A 159 -10.67 -7.97 -11.05
CA ASP A 159 -10.85 -6.51 -11.16
C ASP A 159 -11.02 -6.04 -12.61
N GLY A 160 -10.37 -6.70 -13.58
CA GLY A 160 -10.37 -6.27 -14.97
C GLY A 160 -9.76 -4.87 -15.15
N ALA A 161 -9.96 -4.28 -16.32
CA ALA A 161 -9.55 -2.90 -16.62
C ALA A 161 -10.59 -1.90 -16.09
N GLY A 162 -10.84 -1.93 -14.78
CA GLY A 162 -11.84 -1.08 -14.14
C GLY A 162 -11.60 0.42 -14.32
N ALA A 163 -12.65 1.22 -14.13
CA ALA A 163 -12.65 2.67 -14.36
C ALA A 163 -11.62 3.44 -13.50
N ALA A 164 -11.17 2.83 -12.39
CA ALA A 164 -10.21 3.46 -11.49
C ALA A 164 -8.74 3.31 -11.93
N ILE A 165 -8.41 2.32 -12.78
CA ILE A 165 -7.02 1.93 -13.04
C ILE A 165 -6.23 3.04 -13.75
N LEU A 166 -6.70 3.48 -14.92
CA LEU A 166 -5.99 4.54 -15.67
C LEU A 166 -5.92 5.86 -14.89
N PRO A 167 -7.01 6.39 -14.29
CA PRO A 167 -6.93 7.59 -13.48
C PRO A 167 -5.93 7.48 -12.32
N ALA A 168 -5.84 6.32 -11.66
CA ALA A 168 -4.90 6.09 -10.58
C ALA A 168 -3.43 6.12 -11.06
N ILE A 169 -3.15 5.49 -12.21
CA ILE A 169 -1.82 5.51 -12.83
C ILE A 169 -1.48 6.94 -13.31
N GLU A 170 -2.42 7.63 -13.93
CA GLU A 170 -2.24 8.98 -14.47
C GLU A 170 -1.97 10.03 -13.40
N ALA A 171 -2.51 9.85 -12.22
CA ALA A 171 -2.29 10.74 -11.09
C ALA A 171 -0.96 10.48 -10.35
N ALA A 172 -0.30 9.33 -10.58
CA ALA A 172 0.88 8.91 -9.84
C ALA A 172 2.18 9.57 -10.33
N ASP A 173 3.04 9.96 -9.40
CA ASP A 173 4.45 10.28 -9.63
C ASP A 173 5.33 9.03 -9.44
N LEU A 174 4.93 8.12 -8.54
CA LEU A 174 5.53 6.80 -8.34
C LEU A 174 4.44 5.74 -8.45
N LEU A 175 4.66 4.76 -9.33
CA LEU A 175 3.80 3.59 -9.50
C LEU A 175 4.55 2.34 -9.04
N LYS A 176 3.97 1.57 -8.12
CA LYS A 176 4.46 0.22 -7.79
C LYS A 176 3.49 -0.80 -8.37
N ILE A 177 4.05 -1.79 -9.04
CA ILE A 177 3.35 -2.92 -9.66
C ILE A 177 4.20 -4.18 -9.55
N ASN A 178 3.59 -5.34 -9.75
CA ASN A 178 4.32 -6.60 -9.92
C ASN A 178 4.22 -7.13 -11.35
N ASP A 179 4.96 -8.20 -11.66
CA ASP A 179 4.98 -8.80 -13.02
C ASP A 179 3.61 -9.18 -13.54
N LYS A 180 2.75 -9.72 -12.68
CA LYS A 180 1.40 -10.15 -13.07
C LYS A 180 0.52 -8.96 -13.41
N GLU A 181 0.62 -7.91 -12.63
CA GLU A 181 -0.09 -6.64 -12.84
C GLU A 181 0.40 -5.95 -14.12
N LEU A 182 1.72 -5.92 -14.33
CA LEU A 182 2.31 -5.38 -15.55
C LEU A 182 1.80 -6.11 -16.80
N ALA A 183 1.79 -7.45 -16.76
CA ALA A 183 1.26 -8.26 -17.85
C ALA A 183 -0.25 -8.03 -18.06
N ALA A 184 -1.02 -7.88 -16.98
CA ALA A 184 -2.45 -7.58 -17.04
C ALA A 184 -2.72 -6.22 -17.71
N LEU A 185 -1.98 -5.17 -17.35
CA LEU A 185 -2.09 -3.86 -17.99
C LEU A 185 -1.81 -3.94 -19.49
N GLY A 186 -0.73 -4.64 -19.89
CA GLY A 186 -0.41 -4.87 -21.29
C GLY A 186 -1.56 -5.51 -22.06
N ALA A 187 -2.18 -6.55 -21.47
CA ALA A 187 -3.29 -7.27 -22.06
C ALA A 187 -4.57 -6.41 -22.13
N TRP A 188 -4.92 -5.67 -21.07
CA TRP A 188 -6.15 -4.89 -21.00
C TRP A 188 -6.14 -3.68 -21.91
N PHE A 189 -4.99 -3.00 -22.00
CA PHE A 189 -4.87 -1.76 -22.77
C PHE A 189 -4.22 -1.94 -24.15
N GLY A 190 -3.86 -3.19 -24.50
CA GLY A 190 -3.22 -3.49 -25.79
C GLY A 190 -1.83 -2.88 -25.93
N TRP A 191 -1.09 -2.74 -24.82
CA TRP A 191 0.26 -2.18 -24.82
C TRP A 191 1.29 -3.27 -25.17
N PRO A 192 1.96 -3.18 -26.33
CA PRO A 192 2.99 -4.16 -26.71
C PRO A 192 4.23 -4.08 -25.81
N ASP A 193 4.52 -2.89 -25.26
CA ASP A 193 5.53 -2.64 -24.25
C ASP A 193 4.89 -1.85 -23.11
N PRO A 194 4.40 -2.52 -22.06
CA PRO A 194 3.72 -1.84 -20.94
C PRO A 194 4.64 -0.87 -20.18
N ILE A 195 5.94 -1.16 -20.07
CA ILE A 195 6.88 -0.26 -19.40
C ILE A 195 7.04 1.02 -20.20
N ALA A 196 7.23 0.94 -21.51
CA ALA A 196 7.31 2.12 -22.36
C ALA A 196 6.05 2.98 -22.27
N ALA A 197 4.86 2.35 -22.29
CA ALA A 197 3.58 3.06 -22.14
C ALA A 197 3.43 3.73 -20.76
N LEU A 198 3.83 3.04 -19.68
CA LEU A 198 3.77 3.59 -18.32
C LEU A 198 4.77 4.74 -18.11
N ARG A 199 5.95 4.71 -18.72
CA ARG A 199 6.98 5.75 -18.58
C ARG A 199 6.59 7.11 -19.17
N GLU A 200 5.49 7.19 -19.87
CA GLU A 200 4.98 8.48 -20.37
C GLU A 200 4.46 9.38 -19.23
N ARG A 201 4.15 8.84 -18.02
CA ARG A 201 3.50 9.58 -16.93
C ARG A 201 4.16 9.46 -15.56
N PRO A 202 4.23 8.30 -14.87
CA PRO A 202 4.95 8.25 -13.61
C PRO A 202 6.44 8.50 -13.81
N ARG A 203 7.02 9.31 -12.93
CA ARG A 203 8.47 9.58 -12.95
C ARG A 203 9.27 8.38 -12.44
N ILE A 204 8.67 7.57 -11.56
CA ILE A 204 9.26 6.38 -10.98
C ILE A 204 8.29 5.22 -11.16
N ILE A 205 8.79 4.08 -11.65
CA ILE A 205 8.05 2.83 -11.68
C ILE A 205 8.86 1.79 -10.92
N ALA A 206 8.27 1.16 -9.92
CA ALA A 206 8.84 0.05 -9.19
C ALA A 206 8.13 -1.25 -9.60
N VAL A 207 8.81 -2.12 -10.33
CA VAL A 207 8.31 -3.44 -10.70
C VAL A 207 8.90 -4.47 -9.76
N THR A 208 8.08 -5.15 -8.97
CA THR A 208 8.52 -6.20 -8.06
C THR A 208 8.39 -7.58 -8.70
N HIS A 209 9.45 -8.41 -8.58
CA HIS A 209 9.58 -9.75 -9.16
C HIS A 209 9.56 -10.86 -8.09
N GLY A 210 9.00 -10.56 -6.92
CA GLY A 210 8.96 -11.49 -5.78
C GLY A 210 10.38 -11.88 -5.33
N ALA A 211 10.68 -13.17 -5.37
CA ALA A 211 11.98 -13.70 -4.95
C ALA A 211 13.15 -13.35 -5.89
N GLU A 212 12.89 -12.72 -7.03
CA GLU A 212 13.91 -12.28 -7.99
C GLU A 212 14.32 -10.81 -7.78
N GLY A 213 13.67 -10.09 -6.85
CA GLY A 213 13.99 -8.71 -6.54
C GLY A 213 13.04 -7.70 -7.18
N SER A 214 13.56 -6.57 -7.63
CA SER A 214 12.76 -5.53 -8.28
C SER A 214 13.59 -4.72 -9.28
N THR A 215 12.88 -4.14 -10.26
CA THR A 215 13.44 -3.19 -11.22
C THR A 215 12.82 -1.82 -10.97
N LEU A 216 13.67 -0.82 -10.74
CA LEU A 216 13.26 0.57 -10.53
C LEU A 216 13.58 1.39 -11.77
N TYR A 217 12.57 1.92 -12.42
CA TYR A 217 12.70 2.85 -13.54
C TYR A 217 12.57 4.27 -12.99
N GLY A 218 13.68 5.00 -12.98
CA GLY A 218 13.76 6.37 -12.47
C GLY A 218 14.17 7.38 -13.53
N PRO A 219 14.24 8.68 -13.15
CA PRO A 219 14.67 9.75 -14.06
C PRO A 219 16.11 9.59 -14.57
N THR A 220 16.96 8.95 -13.77
CA THR A 220 18.40 8.77 -14.05
C THR A 220 18.71 7.44 -14.75
N GLY A 221 17.72 6.56 -14.94
CA GLY A 221 17.93 5.27 -15.59
C GLY A 221 17.14 4.13 -14.94
N VAL A 222 17.63 2.93 -15.18
CA VAL A 222 17.06 1.67 -14.65
C VAL A 222 18.00 1.10 -13.61
N ILE A 223 17.46 0.70 -12.47
CA ILE A 223 18.20 0.13 -11.33
C ILE A 223 17.61 -1.26 -11.04
N GLU A 224 18.46 -2.27 -11.07
CA GLU A 224 18.12 -3.61 -10.64
C GLU A 224 18.45 -3.76 -9.15
N VAL A 225 17.44 -4.07 -8.35
CA VAL A 225 17.59 -4.33 -6.91
C VAL A 225 17.45 -5.83 -6.69
N PRO A 226 18.51 -6.53 -6.27
CA PRO A 226 18.44 -7.96 -6.02
C PRO A 226 17.50 -8.25 -4.85
N ALA A 227 16.88 -9.44 -4.86
CA ALA A 227 16.14 -9.91 -3.71
C ALA A 227 17.08 -10.24 -2.56
N GLU A 228 16.62 -9.95 -1.35
CA GLU A 228 17.26 -10.40 -0.13
C GLU A 228 16.66 -11.75 0.33
N ARG A 229 17.45 -12.52 1.08
CA ARG A 229 16.99 -13.82 1.57
C ARG A 229 15.93 -13.65 2.66
N ALA A 230 14.74 -14.19 2.42
CA ALA A 230 13.73 -14.32 3.46
C ALA A 230 14.12 -15.41 4.48
N GLY A 231 13.71 -15.21 5.74
CA GLY A 231 13.74 -16.26 6.75
C GLY A 231 12.81 -17.42 6.37
N SER A 232 12.98 -18.56 7.01
CA SER A 232 12.11 -19.72 6.83
C SER A 232 10.88 -19.65 7.75
N GLY A 233 9.72 -20.08 7.25
CA GLY A 233 8.49 -20.24 8.07
C GLY A 233 7.48 -19.11 7.99
N GLY A 234 7.74 -18.08 7.20
CA GLY A 234 6.80 -17.00 6.93
C GLY A 234 5.95 -17.23 5.66
N ASP A 235 5.32 -16.16 5.21
CA ASP A 235 4.52 -16.11 3.99
C ASP A 235 4.84 -14.84 3.19
N SER A 236 4.22 -14.68 2.01
CA SER A 236 4.45 -13.49 1.16
C SER A 236 3.41 -12.38 1.36
N VAL A 237 2.53 -12.51 2.37
CA VAL A 237 1.45 -11.54 2.62
C VAL A 237 2.07 -10.23 3.12
N GLY A 238 1.67 -9.11 2.52
CA GLY A 238 2.15 -7.78 2.89
C GLY A 238 3.57 -7.42 2.44
N CYS A 239 4.35 -8.34 1.84
CA CYS A 239 5.71 -8.03 1.38
C CYS A 239 5.77 -6.88 0.37
N GLY A 240 4.79 -6.81 -0.55
CA GLY A 240 4.68 -5.72 -1.51
C GLY A 240 4.34 -4.38 -0.87
N ASP A 241 3.48 -4.41 0.15
CA ASP A 241 3.07 -3.24 0.91
C ASP A 241 4.25 -2.71 1.74
N ALA A 242 4.98 -3.62 2.39
CA ALA A 242 6.19 -3.32 3.14
C ALA A 242 7.32 -2.77 2.25
N TYR A 243 7.51 -3.37 1.07
CA TYR A 243 8.46 -2.86 0.08
C TYR A 243 8.14 -1.41 -0.30
N LEU A 244 6.88 -1.13 -0.67
CA LEU A 244 6.46 0.23 -1.02
C LEU A 244 6.65 1.20 0.13
N ALA A 245 6.27 0.79 1.35
CA ALA A 245 6.39 1.61 2.55
C ALA A 245 7.82 2.12 2.75
N ILE A 246 8.80 1.23 2.68
CA ILE A 246 10.20 1.58 2.93
C ILE A 246 10.83 2.29 1.72
N LEU A 247 10.46 1.93 0.49
CA LEU A 247 10.87 2.69 -0.70
C LEU A 247 10.47 4.16 -0.56
N VAL A 248 9.21 4.42 -0.20
CA VAL A 248 8.68 5.78 -0.01
C VAL A 248 9.32 6.45 1.21
N HIS A 249 9.46 5.73 2.33
CA HIS A 249 10.09 6.27 3.53
C HIS A 249 11.53 6.73 3.24
N GLY A 250 12.36 5.93 2.56
CA GLY A 250 13.70 6.32 2.16
C GLY A 250 13.72 7.59 1.29
N LEU A 251 12.81 7.69 0.33
CA LEU A 251 12.68 8.91 -0.49
C LEU A 251 12.30 10.14 0.36
N THR A 252 11.47 9.99 1.40
CA THR A 252 11.15 11.11 2.33
C THR A 252 12.33 11.52 3.19
N LEU A 253 13.27 10.61 3.45
CA LEU A 253 14.53 10.90 4.14
C LEU A 253 15.58 11.52 3.20
N GLY A 254 15.28 11.63 1.91
CA GLY A 254 16.20 12.18 0.90
C GLY A 254 17.22 11.16 0.38
N TRP A 255 16.99 9.85 0.61
CA TRP A 255 17.83 8.81 0.01
C TRP A 255 17.60 8.76 -1.49
N ASP A 256 18.61 8.35 -2.24
CA ASP A 256 18.45 8.07 -3.65
C ASP A 256 17.58 6.83 -3.89
N LEU A 257 17.17 6.64 -5.15
CA LEU A 257 16.24 5.57 -5.51
C LEU A 257 16.85 4.16 -5.31
N GLU A 258 18.15 4.00 -5.54
CA GLU A 258 18.84 2.72 -5.33
C GLU A 258 18.91 2.35 -3.85
N THR A 259 19.35 3.28 -3.02
CA THR A 259 19.43 3.12 -1.56
C THR A 259 18.06 2.80 -0.97
N SER A 260 17.03 3.57 -1.37
CA SER A 260 15.64 3.32 -0.94
C SER A 260 15.15 1.94 -1.37
N GLY A 261 15.46 1.52 -2.60
CA GLY A 261 15.09 0.20 -3.12
C GLY A 261 15.77 -0.95 -2.38
N ARG A 262 17.05 -0.83 -2.05
CA ARG A 262 17.79 -1.84 -1.28
C ARG A 262 17.25 -1.99 0.15
N ALA A 263 16.96 -0.89 0.84
CA ALA A 263 16.33 -0.92 2.15
C ALA A 263 14.93 -1.56 2.07
N ALA A 264 14.14 -1.21 1.05
CA ALA A 264 12.82 -1.81 0.80
C ALA A 264 12.91 -3.33 0.58
N ALA A 265 13.92 -3.81 -0.16
CA ALA A 265 14.12 -5.24 -0.39
C ALA A 265 14.49 -5.99 0.90
N ARG A 266 15.38 -5.44 1.73
CA ARG A 266 15.73 -6.04 3.05
C ARG A 266 14.50 -6.14 3.96
N TRP A 267 13.75 -5.06 4.08
CA TRP A 267 12.55 -5.02 4.90
C TRP A 267 11.48 -6.01 4.42
N ALA A 268 11.19 -6.04 3.11
CA ALA A 268 10.25 -6.98 2.54
C ALA A 268 10.67 -8.45 2.75
N ALA A 269 11.96 -8.75 2.64
CA ALA A 269 12.50 -10.09 2.94
C ALA A 269 12.34 -10.45 4.44
N ARG A 270 12.49 -9.49 5.34
CA ARG A 270 12.25 -9.72 6.78
C ARG A 270 10.77 -9.98 7.06
N VAL A 271 9.85 -9.26 6.41
CA VAL A 271 8.39 -9.53 6.46
C VAL A 271 8.09 -10.93 5.94
N ALA A 272 8.65 -11.33 4.80
CA ALA A 272 8.46 -12.66 4.22
C ALA A 272 8.93 -13.81 5.14
N GLY A 273 9.81 -13.54 6.09
CA GLY A 273 10.29 -14.51 7.09
C GLY A 273 9.34 -14.71 8.28
N VAL A 274 8.25 -13.94 8.36
CA VAL A 274 7.26 -13.98 9.44
C VAL A 274 5.88 -14.15 8.86
N ARG A 275 4.95 -14.73 9.60
CA ARG A 275 3.56 -14.89 9.15
C ARG A 275 2.79 -13.59 9.33
N GLY A 276 2.04 -13.20 8.29
CA GLY A 276 1.16 -12.04 8.29
C GLY A 276 1.82 -10.75 7.78
N ALA A 277 0.99 -9.76 7.48
CA ALA A 277 1.38 -8.57 6.75
C ALA A 277 2.07 -7.49 7.59
N THR A 278 1.89 -7.50 8.92
CA THR A 278 2.35 -6.43 9.82
C THR A 278 3.10 -6.98 11.04
N PRO A 279 4.23 -7.73 10.82
CA PRO A 279 5.04 -8.19 11.94
C PRO A 279 5.70 -7.01 12.67
N LEU A 280 5.84 -7.14 13.99
CA LEU A 280 6.59 -6.21 14.81
C LEU A 280 8.08 -6.56 14.80
N PHE A 281 8.92 -5.57 14.61
CA PHE A 281 10.38 -5.66 14.69
C PHE A 281 10.89 -4.90 15.91
N SER A 282 11.99 -5.37 16.50
CA SER A 282 12.68 -4.65 17.56
C SER A 282 13.40 -3.41 17.00
N ASP A 283 13.73 -2.45 17.87
CA ASP A 283 14.49 -1.26 17.48
C ASP A 283 15.83 -1.64 16.82
N GLU A 284 16.53 -2.66 17.33
CA GLU A 284 17.77 -3.18 16.76
C GLU A 284 17.56 -3.74 15.34
N GLU A 285 16.48 -4.51 15.13
CA GLU A 285 16.13 -5.02 13.79
C GLU A 285 15.80 -3.88 12.82
N ILE A 286 15.10 -2.84 13.29
CA ILE A 286 14.75 -1.67 12.47
C ILE A 286 16.01 -0.90 12.07
N GLU A 287 16.93 -0.66 13.00
CA GLU A 287 18.21 -0.01 12.72
C GLU A 287 19.01 -0.78 11.66
N ASP A 288 19.17 -2.11 11.83
CA ASP A 288 19.87 -2.97 10.88
C ASP A 288 19.23 -2.95 9.48
N LEU A 289 17.89 -2.97 9.40
CA LEU A 289 17.15 -2.98 8.15
C LEU A 289 17.24 -1.65 7.38
N LEU A 290 17.40 -0.54 8.11
CA LEU A 290 17.51 0.81 7.55
C LEU A 290 18.95 1.29 7.44
N GLU A 291 19.93 0.53 7.94
CA GLU A 291 21.34 0.90 7.84
C GLU A 291 21.74 1.05 6.35
N LEU A 292 22.35 2.20 6.06
CA LEU A 292 22.86 2.51 4.72
C LEU A 292 24.25 1.85 4.60
N ALA A 293 24.35 0.79 3.78
CA ALA A 293 25.62 0.12 3.47
C ALA A 293 26.47 0.94 2.49
#